data_e99571a1df1dc9d467c9d1d9d59b46ec
#
_entry.id   e99571a1df1dc9d467c9d1d9d59b46ec
#
_cell.length_a   1.000
_cell.length_b   1.000
_cell.length_c   1.000
_cell.angle_alpha   90.00
_cell.angle_beta   90.00
_cell.angle_gamma   90.00
#
_symmetry.space_group_name_H-M   'P 1'
#
loop_
_entity.id
_entity.type
_entity.pdbx_description
1 polymer ?
#
loop_
_entity_poly.entity_id
_entity_poly.type
_entity_poly.pdbx_seq_one_letter_code
_entity_poly.pdbx_strand_id
1 'polypeptide(L)'
;MLIVWGPKQTCLYNDGYAVMCGNRHPAAFGHPFQELWFDIWDAVDPIISAAYAGQGTSMDDIEFIMHRKGYPEETHFSFSYTPVRDQSGVVLGMFCACSEITNEIIMRREQESMHEKLLQIFQMSPSGIATLSGPNHIFEFANEEYYSMIGVGRDIIGRPVAEAVSEVVKQGFIDLLDDVYKTGKPFAARAVPVELNRGPDGEKQSRMIDLVYQAMRSGSGEITGILVQAQDVTERLAEQKHRELISHELGHRLKNQLAMVQAIASQTLRSAESLDSARKTLSARIGVLSAAHDTVIQGGLGTSHVHKLVNQMLEVHNDPMASRFTVSGVNLRVGSRPSLSLSLILHELATNAIKYGALSVPEGRVDIRWHVTGEAKDRFELLWTETGGPVVAMPQRVGSGSRLIKAGLAGAADSRVDIAYDAGGLRCIISADLSSFQQEH
;
A
#
# COMPACT_ATOMS: atom_id res chain seq x y z
N MET A 1 -51.63 17.44 -36.16
CA MET A 1 -52.04 17.06 -37.52
C MET A 1 -51.90 18.27 -38.45
N LEU A 2 -51.44 18.04 -39.69
CA LEU A 2 -51.23 19.09 -40.70
C LEU A 2 -51.80 18.57 -42.03
N ILE A 3 -52.41 19.43 -42.78
CA ILE A 3 -52.70 19.24 -44.19
C ILE A 3 -51.88 20.25 -45.02
N VAL A 4 -51.21 19.78 -46.04
CA VAL A 4 -50.50 20.60 -47.01
C VAL A 4 -51.29 20.54 -48.30
N TRP A 5 -51.79 21.67 -48.77
CA TRP A 5 -52.79 21.68 -49.81
C TRP A 5 -52.34 22.47 -51.05
N GLY A 6 -52.67 21.92 -52.19
CA GLY A 6 -52.48 22.55 -53.49
C GLY A 6 -51.06 22.67 -53.98
N PRO A 7 -50.84 23.24 -55.19
CA PRO A 7 -49.51 23.34 -55.81
C PRO A 7 -48.55 24.28 -55.05
N LYS A 8 -49.11 25.19 -54.21
CA LYS A 8 -48.31 26.08 -53.38
C LYS A 8 -47.94 25.43 -52.03
N GLN A 9 -48.35 24.21 -51.77
CA GLN A 9 -48.07 23.47 -50.53
C GLN A 9 -48.49 24.26 -49.30
N THR A 10 -49.69 24.84 -49.28
CA THR A 10 -50.22 25.69 -48.22
C THR A 10 -50.50 24.87 -46.96
N CYS A 11 -49.97 25.32 -45.82
CA CYS A 11 -50.11 24.66 -44.51
C CYS A 11 -51.41 24.98 -43.84
N LEU A 12 -52.20 23.97 -43.47
CA LEU A 12 -53.41 24.05 -42.68
C LEU A 12 -53.26 23.05 -41.51
N TYR A 13 -53.25 23.52 -40.27
CA TYR A 13 -52.95 22.67 -39.15
C TYR A 13 -53.84 22.94 -37.94
N ASN A 14 -53.93 21.95 -37.05
CA ASN A 14 -54.67 22.06 -35.80
C ASN A 14 -53.82 22.59 -34.66
N ASP A 15 -54.43 22.89 -33.49
CA ASP A 15 -53.77 23.43 -32.31
C ASP A 15 -52.61 22.53 -31.82
N GLY A 16 -52.75 21.18 -31.90
CA GLY A 16 -51.68 20.27 -31.55
C GLY A 16 -50.44 20.44 -32.45
N TYR A 17 -50.58 20.76 -33.73
CA TYR A 17 -49.46 21.03 -34.61
C TYR A 17 -48.95 22.49 -34.43
N ALA A 18 -49.79 23.42 -33.99
CA ALA A 18 -49.40 24.81 -33.67
C ALA A 18 -48.30 24.82 -32.58
N VAL A 19 -48.36 23.93 -31.60
CA VAL A 19 -47.34 23.78 -30.55
C VAL A 19 -45.99 23.40 -31.16
N MET A 20 -45.97 22.53 -32.18
CA MET A 20 -44.75 22.14 -32.88
C MET A 20 -44.15 23.26 -33.72
N CYS A 21 -44.97 24.21 -34.18
CA CYS A 21 -44.48 25.38 -34.93
C CYS A 21 -43.73 26.38 -34.05
N GLY A 22 -43.92 26.35 -32.74
CA GLY A 22 -43.27 27.29 -31.80
C GLY A 22 -43.58 28.75 -32.15
N ASN A 23 -42.60 29.62 -32.19
CA ASN A 23 -42.71 31.04 -32.48
C ASN A 23 -43.16 31.35 -33.94
N ARG A 24 -43.23 30.35 -34.81
CA ARG A 24 -43.69 30.49 -36.20
C ARG A 24 -45.22 30.53 -36.29
N HIS A 25 -45.94 30.01 -35.26
CA HIS A 25 -47.37 30.19 -35.12
C HIS A 25 -47.67 31.58 -34.52
N PRO A 26 -48.75 32.34 -34.97
CA PRO A 26 -49.73 31.93 -35.99
C PRO A 26 -49.37 32.26 -37.41
N ALA A 27 -48.26 32.97 -37.70
CA ALA A 27 -47.91 33.45 -39.01
C ALA A 27 -47.73 32.32 -40.07
N ALA A 28 -47.36 31.11 -39.64
CA ALA A 28 -47.20 29.96 -40.50
C ALA A 28 -48.48 29.35 -41.07
N PHE A 29 -49.65 29.67 -40.46
CA PHE A 29 -50.91 29.16 -40.92
C PHE A 29 -51.35 29.81 -42.25
N GLY A 30 -51.60 28.99 -43.28
CA GLY A 30 -51.94 29.46 -44.61
C GLY A 30 -50.72 29.83 -45.50
N HIS A 31 -49.50 29.68 -45.01
CA HIS A 31 -48.23 29.90 -45.74
C HIS A 31 -47.70 28.57 -46.34
N PRO A 32 -46.79 28.66 -47.35
CA PRO A 32 -46.15 27.49 -47.91
C PRO A 32 -45.34 26.69 -46.90
N PHE A 33 -45.35 25.36 -47.03
CA PHE A 33 -44.63 24.46 -46.11
C PHE A 33 -43.13 24.74 -46.07
N GLN A 34 -42.52 25.06 -47.17
CA GLN A 34 -41.12 25.44 -47.29
C GLN A 34 -40.75 26.67 -46.45
N GLU A 35 -41.64 27.65 -46.39
CA GLU A 35 -41.46 28.85 -45.57
C GLU A 35 -41.57 28.56 -44.09
N LEU A 36 -42.45 27.58 -43.69
CA LEU A 36 -42.61 27.16 -42.33
C LEU A 36 -41.38 26.36 -41.82
N TRP A 37 -40.87 25.43 -42.64
CA TRP A 37 -39.82 24.50 -42.26
C TRP A 37 -38.52 24.70 -43.08
N PHE A 38 -38.15 25.95 -43.31
CA PHE A 38 -36.99 26.34 -44.13
C PHE A 38 -35.67 25.77 -43.59
N ASP A 39 -35.56 25.58 -42.28
CA ASP A 39 -34.36 25.07 -41.57
C ASP A 39 -34.15 23.56 -41.70
N ILE A 40 -35.20 22.82 -42.01
CA ILE A 40 -35.14 21.36 -42.22
C ILE A 40 -35.62 20.98 -43.63
N TRP A 41 -35.76 21.96 -44.55
CA TRP A 41 -36.33 21.78 -45.88
C TRP A 41 -35.65 20.66 -46.67
N ASP A 42 -34.32 20.65 -46.71
CA ASP A 42 -33.54 19.69 -47.48
C ASP A 42 -33.80 18.22 -47.04
N ALA A 43 -34.16 18.02 -45.77
CA ALA A 43 -34.47 16.70 -45.23
C ALA A 43 -35.93 16.29 -45.53
N VAL A 44 -36.87 17.24 -45.57
CA VAL A 44 -38.31 16.92 -45.70
C VAL A 44 -38.82 17.03 -47.14
N ASP A 45 -38.15 17.81 -48.04
CA ASP A 45 -38.58 17.98 -49.45
C ASP A 45 -38.70 16.65 -50.22
N PRO A 46 -37.73 15.68 -50.12
CA PRO A 46 -37.86 14.40 -50.82
C PRO A 46 -39.10 13.62 -50.36
N ILE A 47 -39.43 13.71 -49.08
CA ILE A 47 -40.55 12.98 -48.47
C ILE A 47 -41.90 13.61 -48.90
N ILE A 48 -41.95 14.95 -48.93
CA ILE A 48 -43.15 15.69 -49.44
C ILE A 48 -43.35 15.43 -50.92
N SER A 49 -42.29 15.51 -51.69
CA SER A 49 -42.32 15.26 -53.14
C SER A 49 -42.82 13.84 -53.44
N ALA A 50 -42.42 12.83 -52.67
CA ALA A 50 -42.92 11.47 -52.77
C ALA A 50 -44.46 11.41 -52.47
N ALA A 51 -44.93 12.11 -51.43
CA ALA A 51 -46.33 12.17 -51.09
C ALA A 51 -47.16 12.83 -52.20
N TYR A 52 -46.67 13.91 -52.81
CA TYR A 52 -47.32 14.53 -53.98
C TYR A 52 -47.27 13.70 -55.27
N ALA A 53 -46.26 12.80 -55.38
CA ALA A 53 -46.23 11.79 -56.43
C ALA A 53 -47.16 10.57 -56.16
N GLY A 54 -47.87 10.60 -55.04
CA GLY A 54 -48.87 9.61 -54.68
C GLY A 54 -48.33 8.44 -53.81
N GLN A 55 -47.14 8.57 -53.28
CA GLN A 55 -46.51 7.58 -52.40
C GLN A 55 -46.63 8.03 -50.93
N GLY A 56 -47.33 7.26 -50.11
CA GLY A 56 -47.40 7.47 -48.67
C GLY A 56 -46.08 7.09 -48.02
N THR A 57 -45.62 7.87 -47.03
CA THR A 57 -44.37 7.59 -46.24
C THR A 57 -44.67 7.63 -44.77
N SER A 58 -43.97 6.80 -44.00
CA SER A 58 -43.97 6.84 -42.52
C SER A 58 -42.53 6.82 -42.04
N MET A 59 -42.23 7.65 -41.08
CA MET A 59 -40.94 7.83 -40.48
C MET A 59 -41.09 7.81 -38.98
N ASP A 60 -40.24 7.02 -38.34
CA ASP A 60 -40.16 6.96 -36.89
C ASP A 60 -38.79 7.45 -36.43
N ASP A 61 -38.78 8.25 -35.34
CA ASP A 61 -37.57 8.79 -34.68
C ASP A 61 -36.61 9.50 -35.65
N ILE A 62 -37.12 10.51 -36.36
CA ILE A 62 -36.27 11.38 -37.16
C ILE A 62 -35.83 12.57 -36.34
N GLU A 63 -34.49 12.74 -36.29
CA GLU A 63 -33.86 13.88 -35.65
C GLU A 63 -33.78 15.07 -36.61
N PHE A 64 -34.19 16.24 -36.09
CA PHE A 64 -34.01 17.54 -36.77
C PHE A 64 -33.40 18.53 -35.79
N ILE A 65 -32.49 19.39 -36.31
CA ILE A 65 -32.05 20.58 -35.60
C ILE A 65 -32.91 21.75 -36.07
N MET A 66 -33.83 22.19 -35.22
CA MET A 66 -34.83 23.20 -35.53
C MET A 66 -34.55 24.50 -34.80
N HIS A 67 -34.92 25.65 -35.44
CA HIS A 67 -34.83 27.00 -34.83
C HIS A 67 -36.19 27.63 -34.54
N ARG A 68 -37.21 26.81 -34.30
CA ARG A 68 -38.59 27.25 -34.10
C ARG A 68 -38.82 28.15 -32.86
N LYS A 69 -37.89 28.13 -31.87
CA LYS A 69 -37.89 28.97 -30.67
C LYS A 69 -36.82 30.07 -30.68
N GLY A 70 -36.10 30.26 -31.80
CA GLY A 70 -35.08 31.28 -31.93
C GLY A 70 -33.65 30.83 -31.56
N TYR A 71 -33.47 29.56 -31.19
CA TYR A 71 -32.21 28.94 -30.96
C TYR A 71 -32.24 27.50 -31.53
N PRO A 72 -31.06 26.89 -31.84
CA PRO A 72 -31.01 25.53 -32.34
C PRO A 72 -31.44 24.56 -31.21
N GLU A 73 -32.40 23.71 -31.49
CA GLU A 73 -32.86 22.63 -30.59
C GLU A 73 -32.87 21.29 -31.32
N GLU A 74 -32.41 20.26 -30.66
CA GLU A 74 -32.57 18.89 -31.10
C GLU A 74 -34.01 18.47 -30.88
N THR A 75 -34.62 17.95 -31.91
CA THR A 75 -36.02 17.53 -31.89
C THR A 75 -36.18 16.19 -32.60
N HIS A 76 -37.03 15.35 -32.09
CA HIS A 76 -37.33 14.04 -32.62
C HIS A 76 -38.82 13.92 -32.96
N PHE A 77 -39.10 13.45 -34.18
CA PHE A 77 -40.46 13.34 -34.67
C PHE A 77 -40.74 11.95 -35.24
N SER A 78 -41.96 11.46 -34.97
CA SER A 78 -42.58 10.38 -35.74
C SER A 78 -43.70 10.99 -36.55
N PHE A 79 -43.68 10.78 -37.85
CA PHE A 79 -44.75 11.32 -38.72
C PHE A 79 -45.03 10.40 -39.91
N SER A 80 -46.24 10.55 -40.46
CA SER A 80 -46.64 9.90 -41.71
C SER A 80 -47.23 10.95 -42.66
N TYR A 81 -46.84 10.89 -43.92
CA TYR A 81 -47.37 11.68 -45.01
C TYR A 81 -48.24 10.80 -45.89
N THR A 82 -49.52 11.14 -45.96
CA THR A 82 -50.53 10.40 -46.72
C THR A 82 -51.04 11.29 -47.84
N PRO A 83 -50.95 10.90 -49.14
CA PRO A 83 -51.52 11.63 -50.27
C PRO A 83 -53.04 11.82 -50.15
N VAL A 84 -53.52 13.04 -50.33
CA VAL A 84 -54.94 13.34 -50.42
C VAL A 84 -55.32 13.53 -51.91
N ARG A 85 -56.30 12.71 -52.36
CA ARG A 85 -56.68 12.64 -53.79
C ARG A 85 -58.08 13.12 -53.99
N ASP A 86 -58.39 13.65 -55.17
CA ASP A 86 -59.75 13.94 -55.61
C ASP A 86 -60.44 12.66 -56.13
N GLN A 87 -61.71 12.86 -56.59
CA GLN A 87 -62.51 11.75 -57.14
C GLN A 87 -61.94 11.18 -58.45
N SER A 88 -61.05 11.88 -59.15
CA SER A 88 -60.38 11.46 -60.36
C SER A 88 -59.04 10.75 -60.11
N GLY A 89 -58.61 10.70 -58.84
CA GLY A 89 -57.36 10.09 -58.41
C GLY A 89 -56.13 11.03 -58.43
N VAL A 90 -56.31 12.31 -58.76
CA VAL A 90 -55.27 13.30 -58.78
C VAL A 90 -54.92 13.72 -57.35
N VAL A 91 -53.64 13.76 -57.00
CA VAL A 91 -53.15 14.23 -55.69
C VAL A 91 -53.31 15.74 -55.58
N LEU A 92 -54.13 16.23 -54.69
CA LEU A 92 -54.37 17.64 -54.40
C LEU A 92 -53.56 18.17 -53.20
N GLY A 93 -53.01 17.27 -52.38
CA GLY A 93 -52.24 17.63 -51.21
C GLY A 93 -51.81 16.41 -50.41
N MET A 94 -51.37 16.63 -49.22
CA MET A 94 -51.04 15.55 -48.30
C MET A 94 -51.60 15.81 -46.88
N PHE A 95 -51.88 14.75 -46.19
CA PHE A 95 -52.18 14.73 -44.76
C PHE A 95 -50.97 14.25 -43.97
N CYS A 96 -50.59 14.98 -42.91
CA CYS A 96 -49.51 14.64 -42.01
C CYS A 96 -50.06 14.36 -40.62
N ALA A 97 -49.90 13.14 -40.14
CA ALA A 97 -50.02 12.83 -38.75
C ALA A 97 -48.58 12.89 -38.15
N CYS A 98 -48.37 13.80 -37.21
CA CYS A 98 -47.04 14.06 -36.62
C CYS A 98 -47.12 14.06 -35.10
N SER A 99 -46.14 13.45 -34.47
CA SER A 99 -45.93 13.44 -33.02
C SER A 99 -44.47 13.84 -32.74
N GLU A 100 -44.31 14.77 -31.83
CA GLU A 100 -42.98 15.09 -31.30
C GLU A 100 -42.68 14.13 -30.13
N ILE A 101 -41.60 13.39 -30.25
CA ILE A 101 -41.14 12.36 -29.29
C ILE A 101 -39.85 12.76 -28.60
N THR A 102 -39.40 14.00 -28.74
CA THR A 102 -38.15 14.54 -28.23
C THR A 102 -37.91 14.20 -26.74
N ASN A 103 -38.93 14.50 -25.92
CA ASN A 103 -38.82 14.25 -24.47
C ASN A 103 -38.69 12.77 -24.13
N GLU A 104 -39.34 11.87 -24.87
CA GLU A 104 -39.27 10.43 -24.66
C GLU A 104 -37.85 9.89 -24.99
N ILE A 105 -37.28 10.38 -26.11
CA ILE A 105 -35.92 10.02 -26.52
C ILE A 105 -34.89 10.53 -25.55
N ILE A 106 -34.99 11.82 -25.14
CA ILE A 106 -34.05 12.43 -24.19
C ILE A 106 -34.09 11.68 -22.83
N MET A 107 -35.29 11.44 -22.29
CA MET A 107 -35.44 10.70 -21.02
C MET A 107 -34.87 9.29 -21.12
N ARG A 108 -35.08 8.57 -22.21
CA ARG A 108 -34.53 7.23 -22.42
C ARG A 108 -33.01 7.27 -22.46
N ARG A 109 -32.42 8.21 -23.22
CA ARG A 109 -30.94 8.38 -23.30
C ARG A 109 -30.33 8.75 -21.95
N GLU A 110 -31.00 9.64 -21.18
CA GLU A 110 -30.54 9.99 -19.83
C GLU A 110 -30.60 8.79 -18.88
N GLN A 111 -31.65 7.99 -18.93
CA GLN A 111 -31.79 6.78 -18.14
C GLN A 111 -30.74 5.74 -18.48
N GLU A 112 -30.49 5.49 -19.76
CA GLU A 112 -29.44 4.57 -20.25
C GLU A 112 -28.05 5.06 -19.80
N SER A 113 -27.75 6.35 -19.99
CA SER A 113 -26.48 6.94 -19.57
C SER A 113 -26.28 6.86 -18.05
N MET A 114 -27.33 7.07 -17.25
CA MET A 114 -27.27 6.94 -15.80
C MET A 114 -27.00 5.49 -15.39
N HIS A 115 -27.68 4.54 -16.03
CA HIS A 115 -27.47 3.12 -15.78
C HIS A 115 -26.03 2.68 -16.11
N GLU A 116 -25.50 3.10 -17.25
CA GLU A 116 -24.10 2.81 -17.62
C GLU A 116 -23.10 3.41 -16.63
N LYS A 117 -23.33 4.66 -16.20
CA LYS A 117 -22.47 5.30 -15.19
C LYS A 117 -22.48 4.55 -13.86
N LEU A 118 -23.64 4.09 -13.39
CA LEU A 118 -23.73 3.30 -12.17
C LEU A 118 -22.98 1.99 -12.28
N LEU A 119 -23.14 1.26 -13.39
CA LEU A 119 -22.40 0.03 -13.64
C LEU A 119 -20.89 0.28 -13.67
N GLN A 120 -20.45 1.36 -14.30
CA GLN A 120 -19.03 1.74 -14.35
C GLN A 120 -18.47 2.03 -12.96
N ILE A 121 -19.23 2.76 -12.10
CA ILE A 121 -18.82 3.03 -10.71
C ILE A 121 -18.63 1.71 -9.94
N PHE A 122 -19.55 0.77 -10.07
CA PHE A 122 -19.43 -0.54 -9.41
C PHE A 122 -18.24 -1.35 -9.95
N GLN A 123 -18.01 -1.34 -11.26
CA GLN A 123 -16.87 -2.02 -11.88
C GLN A 123 -15.51 -1.45 -11.42
N MET A 124 -15.41 -0.13 -11.28
CA MET A 124 -14.17 0.56 -10.87
C MET A 124 -13.94 0.55 -9.35
N SER A 125 -14.83 -0.02 -8.56
CA SER A 125 -14.69 -0.07 -7.11
C SER A 125 -13.43 -0.87 -6.71
N PRO A 126 -12.61 -0.36 -5.78
CA PRO A 126 -11.46 -1.09 -5.26
C PRO A 126 -11.84 -2.23 -4.29
N SER A 127 -13.13 -2.38 -4.01
CA SER A 127 -13.67 -3.51 -3.25
C SER A 127 -14.39 -4.46 -4.20
N GLY A 128 -14.31 -5.75 -3.92
CA GLY A 128 -15.11 -6.74 -4.60
C GLY A 128 -16.59 -6.52 -4.28
N ILE A 129 -17.39 -6.27 -5.32
CA ILE A 129 -18.84 -6.05 -5.21
C ILE A 129 -19.56 -7.14 -5.99
N ALA A 130 -20.56 -7.77 -5.36
CA ALA A 130 -21.47 -8.68 -6.03
C ALA A 130 -22.91 -8.42 -5.57
N THR A 131 -23.88 -8.67 -6.43
CA THR A 131 -25.30 -8.71 -6.08
C THR A 131 -25.83 -10.14 -6.24
N LEU A 132 -26.62 -10.53 -5.26
CA LEU A 132 -27.24 -11.86 -5.18
C LEU A 132 -28.75 -11.69 -5.16
N SER A 133 -29.48 -12.45 -5.95
CA SER A 133 -30.93 -12.40 -5.98
C SER A 133 -31.58 -13.62 -5.33
N GLY A 134 -32.75 -13.37 -4.79
CA GLY A 134 -33.64 -14.39 -4.22
C GLY A 134 -33.09 -15.14 -3.01
N PRO A 135 -33.87 -16.07 -2.46
CA PRO A 135 -33.50 -16.83 -1.27
C PRO A 135 -32.40 -17.88 -1.51
N ASN A 136 -32.06 -18.15 -2.75
CA ASN A 136 -30.99 -19.09 -3.13
C ASN A 136 -29.67 -18.36 -3.40
N HIS A 137 -29.62 -17.04 -3.21
CA HIS A 137 -28.42 -16.22 -3.37
C HIS A 137 -27.75 -16.41 -4.73
N ILE A 138 -28.50 -16.21 -5.82
CA ILE A 138 -28.02 -16.36 -7.20
C ILE A 138 -27.26 -15.11 -7.60
N PHE A 139 -26.05 -15.26 -8.12
CA PHE A 139 -25.26 -14.12 -8.60
C PHE A 139 -25.93 -13.45 -9.81
N GLU A 140 -26.23 -12.15 -9.70
CA GLU A 140 -26.69 -11.31 -10.80
C GLU A 140 -25.58 -10.43 -11.36
N PHE A 141 -24.68 -9.98 -10.51
CA PHE A 141 -23.57 -9.12 -10.86
C PHE A 141 -22.36 -9.43 -9.99
N ALA A 142 -21.17 -9.27 -10.55
CA ALA A 142 -19.91 -9.23 -9.82
C ALA A 142 -18.92 -8.34 -10.59
N ASN A 143 -18.17 -7.49 -9.89
CA ASN A 143 -17.12 -6.67 -10.50
C ASN A 143 -15.78 -7.42 -10.62
N GLU A 144 -14.83 -6.84 -11.34
CA GLU A 144 -13.51 -7.45 -11.56
C GLU A 144 -12.77 -7.77 -10.25
N GLU A 145 -12.89 -6.89 -9.24
CA GLU A 145 -12.25 -7.09 -7.94
C GLU A 145 -12.83 -8.29 -7.20
N TYR A 146 -14.14 -8.53 -7.30
CA TYR A 146 -14.76 -9.72 -6.75
C TYR A 146 -14.24 -10.99 -7.44
N TYR A 147 -14.14 -10.99 -8.77
CA TYR A 147 -13.54 -12.11 -9.53
C TYR A 147 -12.07 -12.30 -9.18
N SER A 148 -11.32 -11.21 -9.03
CA SER A 148 -9.92 -11.28 -8.59
C SER A 148 -9.78 -11.98 -7.24
N MET A 149 -10.70 -11.72 -6.32
CA MET A 149 -10.70 -12.31 -4.98
C MET A 149 -11.05 -13.81 -4.99
N ILE A 150 -12.13 -14.21 -5.67
CA ILE A 150 -12.60 -15.61 -5.68
C ILE A 150 -11.87 -16.50 -6.69
N GLY A 151 -11.14 -15.92 -7.64
CA GLY A 151 -10.43 -16.59 -8.74
C GLY A 151 -10.99 -16.21 -10.10
N VAL A 152 -10.11 -15.68 -10.95
CA VAL A 152 -10.44 -15.24 -12.32
C VAL A 152 -10.88 -16.43 -13.18
N GLY A 153 -11.92 -16.24 -14.00
CA GLY A 153 -12.41 -17.24 -14.94
C GLY A 153 -13.49 -18.18 -14.39
N ARG A 154 -13.97 -17.96 -13.17
CA ARG A 154 -15.14 -18.68 -12.65
C ARG A 154 -16.42 -18.18 -13.34
N ASP A 155 -17.24 -19.13 -13.77
CA ASP A 155 -18.59 -18.86 -14.27
C ASP A 155 -19.57 -18.84 -13.09
N ILE A 156 -19.87 -17.65 -12.56
CA ILE A 156 -20.68 -17.50 -11.35
C ILE A 156 -22.07 -16.88 -11.64
N ILE A 157 -22.19 -16.05 -12.67
CA ILE A 157 -23.45 -15.36 -12.96
C ILE A 157 -24.56 -16.35 -13.28
N GLY A 158 -25.74 -16.15 -12.67
CA GLY A 158 -26.88 -17.05 -12.79
C GLY A 158 -26.80 -18.31 -11.92
N ARG A 159 -25.74 -18.49 -11.13
CA ARG A 159 -25.54 -19.64 -10.24
C ARG A 159 -25.68 -19.26 -8.78
N PRO A 160 -26.20 -20.17 -7.93
CA PRO A 160 -26.18 -19.97 -6.49
C PRO A 160 -24.74 -19.87 -5.92
N VAL A 161 -24.53 -19.06 -4.89
CA VAL A 161 -23.23 -18.95 -4.19
C VAL A 161 -22.73 -20.33 -3.75
N ALA A 162 -23.63 -21.17 -3.23
CA ALA A 162 -23.28 -22.52 -2.76
C ALA A 162 -22.68 -23.43 -3.84
N GLU A 163 -22.99 -23.20 -5.11
CA GLU A 163 -22.45 -23.95 -6.25
C GLU A 163 -21.21 -23.26 -6.84
N ALA A 164 -21.33 -21.95 -7.07
CA ALA A 164 -20.30 -21.16 -7.76
C ALA A 164 -19.02 -20.98 -6.92
N VAL A 165 -19.16 -20.91 -5.59
CA VAL A 165 -18.08 -20.77 -4.61
C VAL A 165 -18.28 -21.80 -3.49
N SER A 166 -18.28 -23.07 -3.86
CA SER A 166 -18.65 -24.18 -2.96
C SER A 166 -17.80 -24.29 -1.70
N GLU A 167 -16.55 -23.78 -1.73
CA GLU A 167 -15.66 -23.75 -0.58
C GLU A 167 -16.18 -22.90 0.59
N VAL A 168 -16.99 -21.88 0.35
CA VAL A 168 -17.53 -21.00 1.41
C VAL A 168 -18.70 -21.65 2.18
N VAL A 169 -19.31 -22.70 1.64
CA VAL A 169 -20.44 -23.40 2.27
C VAL A 169 -20.04 -23.96 3.63
N LYS A 170 -18.91 -24.69 3.69
CA LYS A 170 -18.41 -25.32 4.92
C LYS A 170 -17.90 -24.30 5.95
N GLN A 171 -17.71 -23.06 5.54
CA GLN A 171 -17.20 -21.96 6.38
C GLN A 171 -18.34 -21.12 6.99
N GLY A 172 -19.63 -21.48 6.74
CA GLY A 172 -20.79 -20.84 7.35
C GLY A 172 -21.27 -19.55 6.67
N PHE A 173 -20.70 -19.18 5.51
CA PHE A 173 -21.09 -17.93 4.83
C PHE A 173 -22.51 -17.98 4.24
N ILE A 174 -23.02 -19.16 3.89
CA ILE A 174 -24.38 -19.31 3.41
C ILE A 174 -25.39 -19.04 4.52
N ASP A 175 -25.15 -19.52 5.73
CA ASP A 175 -26.01 -19.26 6.89
C ASP A 175 -26.08 -17.75 7.20
N LEU A 176 -24.97 -17.02 7.03
CA LEU A 176 -24.94 -15.56 7.18
C LEU A 176 -25.75 -14.85 6.09
N LEU A 177 -25.68 -15.28 4.84
CA LEU A 177 -26.49 -14.76 3.74
C LEU A 177 -27.98 -15.01 4.01
N ASP A 178 -28.33 -16.22 4.44
CA ASP A 178 -29.69 -16.60 4.83
C ASP A 178 -30.25 -15.71 5.94
N ASP A 179 -29.44 -15.44 6.98
CA ASP A 179 -29.85 -14.59 8.09
C ASP A 179 -30.11 -13.15 7.63
N VAL A 180 -29.18 -12.59 6.82
CA VAL A 180 -29.38 -11.25 6.23
C VAL A 180 -30.61 -11.19 5.35
N TYR A 181 -30.86 -12.19 4.51
CA TYR A 181 -32.02 -12.23 3.63
C TYR A 181 -33.34 -12.34 4.42
N LYS A 182 -33.37 -13.15 5.48
CA LYS A 182 -34.57 -13.35 6.33
C LYS A 182 -34.86 -12.14 7.23
N THR A 183 -33.84 -11.57 7.83
CA THR A 183 -34.02 -10.52 8.85
C THR A 183 -33.92 -9.10 8.29
N GLY A 184 -33.25 -8.92 7.16
CA GLY A 184 -32.91 -7.63 6.58
C GLY A 184 -31.86 -6.85 7.37
N LYS A 185 -31.29 -7.44 8.42
CA LYS A 185 -30.21 -6.82 9.21
C LYS A 185 -28.88 -6.99 8.49
N PRO A 186 -28.08 -5.93 8.31
CA PRO A 186 -26.79 -6.04 7.68
C PRO A 186 -25.81 -6.84 8.54
N PHE A 187 -24.97 -7.64 7.90
CA PHE A 187 -23.84 -8.30 8.53
C PHE A 187 -22.55 -7.61 8.10
N ALA A 188 -21.64 -7.33 9.04
CA ALA A 188 -20.32 -6.79 8.76
C ALA A 188 -19.28 -7.44 9.66
N ALA A 189 -18.18 -7.89 9.08
CA ALA A 189 -17.06 -8.47 9.80
C ALA A 189 -15.72 -8.02 9.18
N ARG A 190 -14.67 -7.90 10.00
CA ARG A 190 -13.34 -7.48 9.57
C ARG A 190 -12.35 -8.61 9.73
N ALA A 191 -11.43 -8.70 8.76
CA ALA A 191 -10.33 -9.64 8.75
C ALA A 191 -10.78 -11.09 9.03
N VAL A 192 -11.87 -11.51 8.37
CA VAL A 192 -12.37 -12.88 8.48
C VAL A 192 -11.47 -13.78 7.65
N PRO A 193 -10.96 -14.88 8.20
CA PRO A 193 -10.21 -15.86 7.42
C PRO A 193 -11.17 -16.60 6.48
N VAL A 194 -10.89 -16.56 5.18
CA VAL A 194 -11.66 -17.25 4.14
C VAL A 194 -10.72 -18.13 3.34
N GLU A 195 -11.03 -19.41 3.25
CA GLU A 195 -10.34 -20.35 2.36
C GLU A 195 -11.00 -20.34 1.00
N LEU A 196 -10.25 -19.97 -0.04
CA LEU A 196 -10.70 -19.92 -1.42
C LEU A 196 -9.83 -20.83 -2.29
N ASN A 197 -10.43 -21.50 -3.26
CA ASN A 197 -9.71 -22.28 -4.26
C ASN A 197 -9.31 -21.34 -5.41
N ARG A 198 -8.02 -20.97 -5.49
CA ARG A 198 -7.49 -20.10 -6.56
C ARG A 198 -6.48 -20.87 -7.40
N GLY A 199 -6.55 -20.67 -8.72
CA GLY A 199 -5.62 -21.25 -9.67
C GLY A 199 -6.17 -22.44 -10.44
N PRO A 200 -5.51 -22.84 -11.53
CA PRO A 200 -5.96 -23.93 -12.41
C PRO A 200 -6.02 -25.28 -11.71
N ASP A 201 -5.24 -25.48 -10.65
CA ASP A 201 -5.15 -26.74 -9.91
C ASP A 201 -5.97 -26.75 -8.60
N GLY A 202 -6.77 -25.71 -8.34
CA GLY A 202 -7.64 -25.64 -7.16
C GLY A 202 -6.89 -25.52 -5.83
N GLU A 203 -5.70 -24.93 -5.83
CA GLU A 203 -4.93 -24.69 -4.59
C GLU A 203 -5.74 -23.81 -3.62
N LYS A 204 -5.85 -24.30 -2.38
CA LYS A 204 -6.50 -23.57 -1.30
C LYS A 204 -5.59 -22.44 -0.83
N GLN A 205 -6.10 -21.22 -0.86
CA GLN A 205 -5.46 -20.05 -0.32
C GLN A 205 -6.30 -19.46 0.81
N SER A 206 -5.68 -19.24 1.96
CA SER A 206 -6.32 -18.52 3.06
C SER A 206 -6.12 -17.02 2.84
N ARG A 207 -7.20 -16.26 2.90
CA ARG A 207 -7.23 -14.80 2.75
C ARG A 207 -7.95 -14.19 3.93
N MET A 208 -7.54 -12.98 4.30
CA MET A 208 -8.24 -12.16 5.29
C MET A 208 -9.15 -11.17 4.57
N ILE A 209 -10.46 -11.31 4.74
CA ILE A 209 -11.46 -10.53 4.02
C ILE A 209 -12.24 -9.65 4.99
N ASP A 210 -12.32 -8.33 4.69
CA ASP A 210 -13.34 -7.46 5.27
C ASP A 210 -14.63 -7.68 4.47
N LEU A 211 -15.73 -8.03 5.14
CA LEU A 211 -16.95 -8.50 4.51
C LEU A 211 -18.17 -7.74 5.02
N VAL A 212 -19.04 -7.32 4.08
CA VAL A 212 -20.35 -6.71 4.39
C VAL A 212 -21.42 -7.35 3.51
N TYR A 213 -22.49 -7.83 4.13
CA TYR A 213 -23.73 -8.26 3.48
C TYR A 213 -24.85 -7.30 3.84
N GLN A 214 -25.53 -6.77 2.83
CA GLN A 214 -26.64 -5.83 3.01
C GLN A 214 -27.84 -6.24 2.18
N ALA A 215 -29.01 -6.32 2.81
CA ALA A 215 -30.26 -6.67 2.11
C ALA A 215 -30.66 -5.55 1.14
N MET A 216 -30.93 -5.93 -0.10
CA MET A 216 -31.54 -5.08 -1.13
C MET A 216 -33.06 -5.20 -1.07
N ARG A 217 -33.77 -4.08 -1.26
CA ARG A 217 -35.22 -4.05 -1.18
C ARG A 217 -35.85 -3.50 -2.45
N SER A 218 -37.00 -4.01 -2.81
CA SER A 218 -37.86 -3.45 -3.86
C SER A 218 -38.51 -2.14 -3.41
N GLY A 219 -39.16 -1.45 -4.33
CA GLY A 219 -39.98 -0.27 -4.02
C GLY A 219 -41.15 -0.57 -3.06
N SER A 220 -41.58 -1.84 -2.93
CA SER A 220 -42.57 -2.31 -1.95
C SER A 220 -41.99 -2.60 -0.56
N GLY A 221 -40.66 -2.54 -0.40
CA GLY A 221 -39.96 -2.83 0.87
C GLY A 221 -39.60 -4.29 1.06
N GLU A 222 -39.98 -5.19 0.16
CA GLU A 222 -39.61 -6.60 0.21
C GLU A 222 -38.13 -6.82 -0.10
N ILE A 223 -37.51 -7.78 0.59
CA ILE A 223 -36.10 -8.13 0.33
C ILE A 223 -36.04 -8.95 -0.96
N THR A 224 -35.34 -8.40 -1.94
CA THR A 224 -35.16 -9.03 -3.27
C THR A 224 -33.82 -9.71 -3.42
N GLY A 225 -32.81 -9.31 -2.65
CA GLY A 225 -31.46 -9.84 -2.77
C GLY A 225 -30.53 -9.32 -1.71
N ILE A 226 -29.23 -9.55 -1.92
CA ILE A 226 -28.14 -9.12 -1.03
C ILE A 226 -27.06 -8.43 -1.86
N LEU A 227 -26.63 -7.26 -1.40
CA LEU A 227 -25.39 -6.63 -1.83
C LEU A 227 -24.26 -7.20 -0.98
N VAL A 228 -23.25 -7.76 -1.65
CA VAL A 228 -22.01 -8.25 -1.05
C VAL A 228 -20.91 -7.25 -1.35
N GLN A 229 -20.21 -6.78 -0.31
CA GLN A 229 -18.94 -6.09 -0.41
C GLN A 229 -17.88 -6.90 0.29
N ALA A 230 -16.79 -7.17 -0.39
CA ALA A 230 -15.67 -7.94 0.14
C ALA A 230 -14.35 -7.28 -0.26
N GLN A 231 -13.43 -7.15 0.67
CA GLN A 231 -12.13 -6.59 0.42
C GLN A 231 -11.03 -7.50 0.97
N ASP A 232 -10.12 -7.92 0.11
CA ASP A 232 -8.92 -8.65 0.54
C ASP A 232 -7.99 -7.70 1.27
N VAL A 233 -7.75 -7.96 2.56
CA VAL A 233 -6.89 -7.18 3.44
C VAL A 233 -5.66 -7.96 3.89
N THR A 234 -5.39 -9.10 3.27
CA THR A 234 -4.31 -10.03 3.65
C THR A 234 -2.94 -9.35 3.63
N GLU A 235 -2.61 -8.70 2.53
CA GLU A 235 -1.33 -8.02 2.37
C GLU A 235 -1.19 -6.84 3.33
N ARG A 236 -2.24 -6.02 3.45
CA ARG A 236 -2.29 -4.89 4.39
C ARG A 236 -2.02 -5.32 5.83
N LEU A 237 -2.64 -6.42 6.27
CA LEU A 237 -2.47 -6.96 7.62
C LEU A 237 -1.07 -7.56 7.83
N ALA A 238 -0.53 -8.24 6.80
CA ALA A 238 0.83 -8.77 6.83
C ALA A 238 1.88 -7.65 6.97
N GLU A 239 1.74 -6.58 6.19
CA GLU A 239 2.60 -5.40 6.29
C GLU A 239 2.48 -4.68 7.65
N GLN A 240 1.26 -4.54 8.17
CA GLN A 240 1.05 -3.94 9.47
C GLN A 240 1.74 -4.76 10.56
N LYS A 241 1.55 -6.06 10.56
CA LYS A 241 2.19 -6.98 11.52
C LYS A 241 3.72 -6.95 11.40
N HIS A 242 4.24 -6.89 10.19
CA HIS A 242 5.67 -6.75 9.96
C HIS A 242 6.23 -5.44 10.53
N ARG A 243 5.53 -4.32 10.32
CA ARG A 243 5.90 -3.01 10.91
C ARG A 243 5.86 -3.03 12.44
N GLU A 244 4.87 -3.66 13.03
CA GLU A 244 4.76 -3.81 14.48
C GLU A 244 5.93 -4.62 15.06
N LEU A 245 6.31 -5.73 14.42
CA LEU A 245 7.46 -6.54 14.82
C LEU A 245 8.77 -5.75 14.76
N ILE A 246 9.02 -5.02 13.66
CA ILE A 246 10.21 -4.17 13.53
C ILE A 246 10.21 -3.08 14.61
N SER A 247 9.09 -2.42 14.83
CA SER A 247 8.98 -1.35 15.85
C SER A 247 9.25 -1.88 17.25
N HIS A 248 8.74 -3.07 17.57
CA HIS A 248 8.98 -3.73 18.85
C HIS A 248 10.46 -4.10 19.04
N GLU A 249 11.08 -4.67 18.01
CA GLU A 249 12.50 -5.01 18.03
C GLU A 249 13.40 -3.78 18.17
N LEU A 250 13.12 -2.71 17.40
CA LEU A 250 13.82 -1.43 17.54
C LEU A 250 13.67 -0.84 18.94
N GLY A 251 12.47 -0.90 19.52
CA GLY A 251 12.20 -0.47 20.89
C GLY A 251 13.04 -1.22 21.92
N HIS A 252 13.18 -2.53 21.78
CA HIS A 252 14.04 -3.34 22.63
C HIS A 252 15.53 -3.01 22.49
N ARG A 253 16.00 -2.86 21.25
CA ARG A 253 17.41 -2.48 20.97
C ARG A 253 17.73 -1.11 21.55
N LEU A 254 16.83 -0.11 21.39
CA LEU A 254 17.02 1.23 21.95
C LEU A 254 17.07 1.22 23.47
N LYS A 255 16.19 0.48 24.16
CA LYS A 255 16.23 0.31 25.62
C LYS A 255 17.56 -0.25 26.11
N ASN A 256 18.09 -1.27 25.41
CA ASN A 256 19.37 -1.88 25.76
C ASN A 256 20.53 -0.89 25.60
N GLN A 257 20.53 -0.08 24.55
CA GLN A 257 21.55 0.96 24.31
C GLN A 257 21.50 2.06 25.38
N LEU A 258 20.30 2.56 25.69
CA LEU A 258 20.13 3.57 26.75
C LEU A 258 20.57 3.06 28.13
N ALA A 259 20.28 1.80 28.45
CA ALA A 259 20.77 1.19 29.70
C ALA A 259 22.30 1.12 29.75
N MET A 260 22.97 0.83 28.63
CA MET A 260 24.43 0.82 28.54
C MET A 260 25.01 2.22 28.71
N VAL A 261 24.45 3.23 28.03
CA VAL A 261 24.86 4.66 28.20
C VAL A 261 24.68 5.09 29.65
N GLN A 262 23.57 4.74 30.29
CA GLN A 262 23.31 5.05 31.71
C GLN A 262 24.31 4.35 32.63
N ALA A 263 24.67 3.10 32.37
CA ALA A 263 25.69 2.39 33.14
C ALA A 263 27.07 3.06 33.04
N ILE A 264 27.50 3.40 31.81
CA ILE A 264 28.76 4.10 31.54
C ILE A 264 28.79 5.48 32.24
N ALA A 265 27.72 6.27 32.12
CA ALA A 265 27.59 7.55 32.77
C ALA A 265 27.69 7.42 34.30
N SER A 266 26.88 6.54 34.90
CA SER A 266 26.87 6.30 36.33
C SER A 266 28.22 5.81 36.87
N GLN A 267 28.90 4.90 36.15
CA GLN A 267 30.21 4.38 36.52
C GLN A 267 31.27 5.46 36.43
N THR A 268 31.26 6.31 35.36
CA THR A 268 32.23 7.39 35.15
C THR A 268 32.09 8.45 36.25
N LEU A 269 30.85 8.86 36.53
CA LEU A 269 30.58 9.89 37.56
C LEU A 269 30.98 9.44 38.97
N ARG A 270 30.74 8.18 39.35
CA ARG A 270 31.09 7.64 40.67
C ARG A 270 32.58 7.54 40.93
N SER A 271 33.38 7.45 39.88
CA SER A 271 34.81 7.18 39.99
C SER A 271 35.70 8.35 39.60
N ALA A 272 35.11 9.47 39.20
CA ALA A 272 35.83 10.66 38.78
C ALA A 272 36.37 11.44 40.00
N GLU A 273 37.61 11.93 39.89
CA GLU A 273 38.25 12.76 40.92
C GLU A 273 37.82 14.22 40.86
N SER A 274 37.33 14.67 39.68
CA SER A 274 36.82 16.01 39.46
C SER A 274 35.75 16.01 38.39
N LEU A 275 34.91 17.05 38.35
CA LEU A 275 33.86 17.22 37.33
C LEU A 275 34.45 17.30 35.92
N ASP A 276 35.61 17.96 35.76
CA ASP A 276 36.30 18.09 34.47
C ASP A 276 36.84 16.76 33.97
N SER A 277 37.38 15.92 34.87
CA SER A 277 37.83 14.56 34.58
C SER A 277 36.65 13.68 34.19
N ALA A 278 35.52 13.78 34.92
CA ALA A 278 34.29 13.07 34.62
C ALA A 278 33.78 13.39 33.21
N ARG A 279 33.70 14.68 32.88
CA ARG A 279 33.23 15.18 31.58
C ARG A 279 34.09 14.66 30.42
N LYS A 280 35.41 14.79 30.52
CA LYS A 280 36.36 14.34 29.49
C LYS A 280 36.25 12.82 29.27
N THR A 281 36.23 12.03 30.34
CA THR A 281 36.16 10.58 30.28
C THR A 281 34.79 10.11 29.73
N LEU A 282 33.69 10.72 30.14
CA LEU A 282 32.36 10.41 29.67
C LEU A 282 32.21 10.72 28.18
N SER A 283 32.66 11.90 27.74
CA SER A 283 32.63 12.27 26.31
C SER A 283 33.42 11.29 25.44
N ALA A 284 34.63 10.90 25.89
CA ALA A 284 35.45 9.93 25.17
C ALA A 284 34.75 8.57 25.05
N ARG A 285 34.20 8.06 26.16
CA ARG A 285 33.48 6.77 26.16
C ARG A 285 32.22 6.76 25.30
N ILE A 286 31.43 7.86 25.31
CA ILE A 286 30.26 8.00 24.42
C ILE A 286 30.70 8.08 22.97
N GLY A 287 31.80 8.78 22.65
CA GLY A 287 32.36 8.82 21.29
C GLY A 287 32.74 7.46 20.76
N VAL A 288 33.43 6.66 21.59
CA VAL A 288 33.80 5.26 21.27
C VAL A 288 32.56 4.41 21.05
N LEU A 289 31.53 4.54 21.89
CA LEU A 289 30.28 3.80 21.77
C LEU A 289 29.56 4.15 20.47
N SER A 290 29.52 5.44 20.08
CA SER A 290 28.95 5.90 18.84
C SER A 290 29.66 5.31 17.62
N ALA A 291 31.00 5.38 17.59
CA ALA A 291 31.79 4.83 16.49
C ALA A 291 31.64 3.30 16.35
N ALA A 292 31.62 2.58 17.47
CA ALA A 292 31.37 1.14 17.46
C ALA A 292 29.95 0.80 16.97
N HIS A 293 28.96 1.60 17.34
CA HIS A 293 27.58 1.44 16.89
C HIS A 293 27.45 1.65 15.38
N ASP A 294 28.06 2.71 14.83
CA ASP A 294 28.07 2.99 13.39
C ASP A 294 28.70 1.83 12.61
N THR A 295 29.77 1.23 13.16
CA THR A 295 30.45 0.09 12.55
C THR A 295 29.56 -1.16 12.50
N VAL A 296 28.76 -1.39 13.53
CA VAL A 296 27.79 -2.51 13.59
C VAL A 296 26.64 -2.28 12.60
N ILE A 297 26.13 -1.05 12.46
CA ILE A 297 25.06 -0.74 11.49
C ILE A 297 25.56 -0.89 10.06
N GLN A 298 26.74 -0.40 9.72
CA GLN A 298 27.31 -0.48 8.38
C GLN A 298 27.71 -1.91 7.97
N GLY A 299 27.95 -2.80 8.95
CA GLY A 299 28.30 -4.20 8.70
C GLY A 299 27.15 -5.04 8.14
N GLY A 300 25.91 -4.54 8.17
CA GLY A 300 24.70 -5.31 7.83
C GLY A 300 24.42 -6.40 8.89
N LEU A 301 23.15 -6.74 9.11
CA LEU A 301 22.74 -7.80 10.04
C LEU A 301 23.28 -7.67 11.49
N GLY A 302 23.67 -6.46 11.94
CA GLY A 302 24.05 -6.22 13.35
C GLY A 302 25.37 -6.86 13.81
N THR A 303 26.22 -7.32 12.90
CA THR A 303 27.54 -7.89 13.21
C THR A 303 28.69 -7.07 12.63
N SER A 304 29.86 -7.12 13.25
CA SER A 304 31.09 -6.54 12.73
C SER A 304 32.19 -7.60 12.68
N HIS A 305 33.37 -7.23 12.16
CA HIS A 305 34.58 -8.07 12.21
C HIS A 305 35.55 -7.53 13.25
N VAL A 306 36.12 -8.39 14.06
CA VAL A 306 37.08 -8.02 15.12
C VAL A 306 38.20 -7.14 14.58
N HIS A 307 38.74 -7.49 13.38
CA HIS A 307 39.82 -6.71 12.75
C HIS A 307 39.44 -5.25 12.47
N LYS A 308 38.24 -5.05 11.89
CA LYS A 308 37.72 -3.71 11.59
C LYS A 308 37.52 -2.91 12.87
N LEU A 309 36.99 -3.54 13.91
CA LEU A 309 36.70 -2.91 15.19
C LEU A 309 37.99 -2.50 15.92
N VAL A 310 38.99 -3.40 15.98
CA VAL A 310 40.29 -3.12 16.57
C VAL A 310 41.00 -1.96 15.84
N ASN A 311 41.09 -2.01 14.52
CA ASN A 311 41.72 -0.97 13.72
C ASN A 311 41.06 0.40 13.91
N GLN A 312 39.75 0.47 13.84
CA GLN A 312 38.98 1.70 14.02
C GLN A 312 39.18 2.32 15.42
N MET A 313 39.29 1.47 16.45
CA MET A 313 39.55 1.92 17.80
C MET A 313 40.96 2.48 17.96
N LEU A 314 41.94 1.94 17.25
CA LEU A 314 43.31 2.33 17.35
C LEU A 314 43.71 3.53 16.49
N GLU A 315 42.94 3.82 15.39
CA GLU A 315 43.15 5.02 14.55
C GLU A 315 43.18 6.34 15.36
N VAL A 316 42.36 6.40 16.40
CA VAL A 316 42.29 7.58 17.31
C VAL A 316 43.55 7.72 18.14
N HIS A 317 44.30 6.65 18.38
CA HIS A 317 45.48 6.58 19.27
C HIS A 317 46.79 6.36 18.53
N ASN A 318 46.77 6.19 17.21
CA ASN A 318 47.94 5.89 16.42
C ASN A 318 48.66 7.19 16.02
N ASP A 319 49.96 7.26 16.29
CA ASP A 319 50.81 8.31 15.78
C ASP A 319 51.05 8.13 14.28
N PRO A 320 50.70 9.08 13.40
CA PRO A 320 50.91 8.96 11.96
C PRO A 320 52.35 8.69 11.52
N MET A 321 53.35 9.03 12.38
CA MET A 321 54.77 8.88 12.06
C MET A 321 55.41 7.57 12.55
N ALA A 322 54.78 6.86 13.51
CA ALA A 322 55.33 5.58 13.99
C ALA A 322 54.21 4.68 14.47
N SER A 323 53.83 3.68 13.67
CA SER A 323 52.88 2.66 14.12
C SER A 323 53.47 1.88 15.30
N ARG A 324 52.97 2.18 16.51
CA ARG A 324 53.37 1.52 17.74
C ARG A 324 52.46 0.39 18.15
N PHE A 325 51.42 0.13 17.34
CA PHE A 325 50.53 -0.98 17.51
C PHE A 325 50.78 -2.06 16.46
N THR A 326 50.90 -3.30 16.88
CA THR A 326 50.90 -4.47 15.99
C THR A 326 49.57 -5.22 16.18
N VAL A 327 48.87 -5.48 15.09
CA VAL A 327 47.54 -6.12 15.14
C VAL A 327 47.53 -7.36 14.27
N SER A 328 47.19 -8.51 14.84
CA SER A 328 47.08 -9.76 14.10
C SER A 328 45.99 -10.67 14.66
N GLY A 329 45.29 -11.41 13.80
CA GLY A 329 44.30 -12.39 14.22
C GLY A 329 43.49 -12.93 13.08
N VAL A 330 42.69 -13.95 13.38
CA VAL A 330 41.80 -14.59 12.41
C VAL A 330 40.60 -13.70 12.09
N ASN A 331 40.07 -13.82 10.89
CA ASN A 331 38.86 -13.06 10.51
C ASN A 331 37.62 -13.62 11.23
N LEU A 332 37.20 -12.95 12.29
CA LEU A 332 36.08 -13.33 13.15
C LEU A 332 34.97 -12.29 13.14
N ARG A 333 33.73 -12.77 13.07
CA ARG A 333 32.55 -11.93 13.34
C ARG A 333 32.38 -11.72 14.84
N VAL A 334 31.82 -10.58 15.20
CA VAL A 334 31.47 -10.23 16.59
C VAL A 334 30.06 -9.66 16.62
N GLY A 335 29.26 -10.14 17.55
CA GLY A 335 27.89 -9.67 17.77
C GLY A 335 27.85 -8.23 18.32
N SER A 336 26.70 -7.58 18.26
CA SER A 336 26.53 -6.16 18.60
C SER A 336 26.95 -5.82 20.04
N ARG A 337 26.54 -6.60 21.05
CA ARG A 337 26.88 -6.37 22.46
C ARG A 337 28.37 -6.63 22.77
N PRO A 338 28.95 -7.76 22.38
CA PRO A 338 30.38 -7.98 22.56
C PRO A 338 31.25 -6.97 21.84
N SER A 339 30.85 -6.47 20.63
CA SER A 339 31.61 -5.45 19.91
C SER A 339 31.71 -4.13 20.66
N LEU A 340 30.60 -3.67 21.26
CA LEU A 340 30.58 -2.46 22.07
C LEU A 340 31.48 -2.57 23.32
N SER A 341 31.38 -3.70 24.02
CA SER A 341 32.20 -3.96 25.21
C SER A 341 33.68 -4.08 24.86
N LEU A 342 34.01 -4.80 23.78
CA LEU A 342 35.38 -4.94 23.32
C LEU A 342 35.98 -3.59 22.93
N SER A 343 35.23 -2.74 22.23
CA SER A 343 35.65 -1.38 21.86
C SER A 343 36.01 -0.53 23.10
N LEU A 344 35.15 -0.59 24.11
CA LEU A 344 35.38 0.16 25.37
C LEU A 344 36.60 -0.37 26.12
N ILE A 345 36.78 -1.70 26.19
CA ILE A 345 37.94 -2.32 26.83
C ILE A 345 39.23 -1.93 26.13
N LEU A 346 39.25 -2.03 24.78
CA LEU A 346 40.44 -1.66 23.99
C LEU A 346 40.76 -0.17 24.13
N HIS A 347 39.75 0.72 24.17
CA HIS A 347 39.94 2.13 24.41
C HIS A 347 40.55 2.42 25.78
N GLU A 348 40.07 1.76 26.83
CA GLU A 348 40.64 1.91 28.17
C GLU A 348 42.07 1.37 28.26
N LEU A 349 42.36 0.23 27.64
CA LEU A 349 43.73 -0.31 27.55
C LEU A 349 44.66 0.63 26.80
N ALA A 350 44.24 1.15 25.63
CA ALA A 350 45.04 2.11 24.86
C ALA A 350 45.28 3.41 25.65
N THR A 351 44.25 3.96 26.31
CA THR A 351 44.37 5.13 27.14
C THR A 351 45.31 4.93 28.32
N ASN A 352 45.27 3.74 28.95
CA ASN A 352 46.17 3.40 30.04
C ASN A 352 47.60 3.21 29.55
N ALA A 353 47.81 2.56 28.39
CA ALA A 353 49.12 2.40 27.78
C ALA A 353 49.77 3.76 27.45
N ILE A 354 49.00 4.77 27.00
CA ILE A 354 49.47 6.11 26.70
C ILE A 354 49.81 6.89 27.98
N LYS A 355 48.95 6.78 29.01
CA LYS A 355 49.14 7.57 30.24
C LYS A 355 50.15 7.01 31.21
N TYR A 356 50.22 5.69 31.35
CA TYR A 356 50.94 5.00 32.42
C TYR A 356 51.75 3.81 31.92
N GLY A 357 51.43 3.27 30.73
CA GLY A 357 52.03 2.04 30.20
C GLY A 357 53.08 2.27 29.11
N ALA A 358 53.23 1.31 28.24
CA ALA A 358 54.26 1.25 27.21
C ALA A 358 54.27 2.50 26.31
N LEU A 359 53.12 2.98 25.89
CA LEU A 359 53.02 4.11 24.96
C LEU A 359 53.31 5.49 25.60
N SER A 360 53.61 5.56 26.91
CA SER A 360 54.06 6.76 27.59
C SER A 360 55.51 7.13 27.24
N VAL A 361 56.26 6.24 26.62
CA VAL A 361 57.64 6.46 26.14
C VAL A 361 57.74 6.13 24.64
N PRO A 362 58.70 6.72 23.89
CA PRO A 362 58.83 6.55 22.45
C PRO A 362 59.09 5.11 22.00
N GLU A 363 59.83 4.33 22.77
CA GLU A 363 60.26 2.97 22.47
C GLU A 363 59.17 1.91 22.70
N GLY A 364 58.13 2.30 23.45
CA GLY A 364 57.07 1.38 23.82
C GLY A 364 56.19 0.91 22.67
N ARG A 365 55.83 -0.33 22.74
CA ARG A 365 55.00 -1.04 21.72
C ARG A 365 53.81 -1.73 22.39
N VAL A 366 52.75 -1.91 21.62
CA VAL A 366 51.58 -2.71 21.97
C VAL A 366 51.31 -3.73 20.90
N ASP A 367 51.19 -4.98 21.29
CA ASP A 367 50.85 -6.10 20.41
C ASP A 367 49.47 -6.64 20.77
N ILE A 368 48.56 -6.70 19.81
CA ILE A 368 47.18 -7.16 19.94
C ILE A 368 46.97 -8.35 19.04
N ARG A 369 46.76 -9.52 19.65
CA ARG A 369 46.51 -10.77 18.91
C ARG A 369 45.22 -11.40 19.34
N TRP A 370 44.50 -12.01 18.40
CA TRP A 370 43.35 -12.84 18.74
C TRP A 370 43.29 -14.10 17.90
N HIS A 371 42.76 -15.12 18.50
CA HIS A 371 42.61 -16.44 17.90
C HIS A 371 41.43 -17.19 18.52
N VAL A 372 41.12 -18.36 17.99
CA VAL A 372 40.15 -19.29 18.54
C VAL A 372 40.92 -20.42 19.21
N THR A 373 40.56 -20.69 20.47
CA THR A 373 41.17 -21.73 21.32
C THR A 373 40.16 -22.78 21.76
N GLY A 374 40.55 -23.73 22.57
CA GLY A 374 39.76 -24.86 23.05
C GLY A 374 39.89 -26.09 22.18
N GLU A 375 39.70 -27.30 22.74
CA GLU A 375 39.74 -28.55 22.02
C GLU A 375 38.72 -28.62 20.89
N ALA A 376 37.54 -28.02 21.09
CA ALA A 376 36.47 -27.88 20.10
C ALA A 376 36.57 -26.61 19.24
N LYS A 377 37.59 -25.75 19.42
CA LYS A 377 37.69 -24.41 18.83
C LYS A 377 36.46 -23.55 19.15
N ASP A 378 36.07 -23.54 20.39
CA ASP A 378 34.85 -22.94 20.91
C ASP A 378 35.06 -21.67 21.74
N ARG A 379 36.32 -21.22 21.89
CA ARG A 379 36.66 -20.02 22.66
C ARG A 379 37.33 -18.97 21.82
N PHE A 380 36.82 -17.72 21.94
CA PHE A 380 37.52 -16.52 21.52
C PHE A 380 38.53 -16.12 22.58
N GLU A 381 39.74 -15.76 22.16
CA GLU A 381 40.77 -15.20 23.03
C GLU A 381 41.47 -14.05 22.33
N LEU A 382 41.55 -12.88 23.04
CA LEU A 382 42.32 -11.71 22.62
C LEU A 382 43.39 -11.43 23.66
N LEU A 383 44.63 -11.30 23.20
CA LEU A 383 45.79 -10.98 23.97
C LEU A 383 46.25 -9.56 23.64
N TRP A 384 46.37 -8.72 24.67
CA TRP A 384 46.98 -7.40 24.65
C TRP A 384 48.28 -7.48 25.41
N THR A 385 49.42 -7.12 24.80
CA THR A 385 50.76 -7.17 25.40
C THR A 385 51.46 -5.83 25.21
N GLU A 386 51.92 -5.25 26.30
CA GLU A 386 52.73 -4.03 26.29
C GLU A 386 54.21 -4.42 26.48
N THR A 387 55.11 -3.74 25.75
CA THR A 387 56.58 -3.94 25.84
C THR A 387 57.32 -2.65 25.65
N GLY A 388 58.56 -2.51 26.17
CA GLY A 388 59.41 -1.34 26.01
C GLY A 388 58.96 -0.12 26.79
N GLY A 389 58.03 -0.28 27.71
CA GLY A 389 57.51 0.79 28.57
C GLY A 389 58.25 0.90 29.90
N PRO A 390 57.82 1.82 30.80
CA PRO A 390 58.30 1.95 32.15
C PRO A 390 58.00 0.66 32.96
N VAL A 391 58.76 0.40 34.00
CA VAL A 391 58.53 -0.73 34.91
C VAL A 391 57.12 -0.65 35.49
N VAL A 392 56.30 -1.68 35.23
CA VAL A 392 54.92 -1.70 35.63
C VAL A 392 54.81 -2.19 37.08
N ALA A 393 54.11 -1.43 37.92
CA ALA A 393 53.77 -1.83 39.27
C ALA A 393 52.24 -2.02 39.42
N MET A 394 51.85 -2.93 40.28
CA MET A 394 50.41 -3.14 40.54
C MET A 394 49.75 -1.83 41.08
N PRO A 395 48.70 -1.32 40.45
CA PRO A 395 48.10 -0.06 40.83
C PRO A 395 47.49 -0.14 42.24
N GLN A 396 47.84 0.81 43.12
CA GLN A 396 47.33 0.88 44.48
C GLN A 396 45.85 1.28 44.54
N ARG A 397 45.30 1.88 43.47
CA ARG A 397 43.89 2.26 43.34
C ARG A 397 43.30 1.71 42.04
N VAL A 398 42.17 1.07 42.15
CA VAL A 398 41.41 0.57 40.98
C VAL A 398 40.54 1.69 40.44
N GLY A 399 40.94 2.30 39.34
CA GLY A 399 40.18 3.34 38.65
C GLY A 399 38.94 2.81 37.94
N SER A 400 38.18 3.73 37.33
CA SER A 400 36.97 3.37 36.54
C SER A 400 37.27 2.49 35.34
N GLY A 401 38.38 2.76 34.64
CA GLY A 401 38.81 2.00 33.49
C GLY A 401 39.14 0.53 33.82
N SER A 402 39.90 0.29 34.92
CA SER A 402 40.21 -1.05 35.36
C SER A 402 38.99 -1.86 35.78
N ARG A 403 37.95 -1.21 36.34
CA ARG A 403 36.66 -1.88 36.63
C ARG A 403 35.90 -2.23 35.35
N LEU A 404 35.93 -1.36 34.32
CA LEU A 404 35.30 -1.60 33.04
C LEU A 404 36.01 -2.77 32.33
N ILE A 405 37.33 -2.82 32.33
CA ILE A 405 38.10 -3.93 31.74
C ILE A 405 37.75 -5.24 32.44
N LYS A 406 37.75 -5.27 33.78
CA LYS A 406 37.40 -6.47 34.57
C LYS A 406 35.93 -6.93 34.41
N ALA A 407 35.02 -6.07 33.95
CA ALA A 407 33.62 -6.43 33.70
C ALA A 407 33.50 -7.39 32.49
N GLY A 408 34.50 -7.44 31.61
CA GLY A 408 34.53 -8.37 30.49
C GLY A 408 33.60 -7.98 29.34
N LEU A 409 33.33 -8.95 28.46
CA LEU A 409 32.51 -8.79 27.27
C LEU A 409 31.03 -8.96 27.61
N ALA A 410 30.30 -7.88 27.71
CA ALA A 410 28.85 -7.96 27.96
C ALA A 410 28.13 -8.66 26.78
N GLY A 411 27.28 -9.60 27.11
CA GLY A 411 26.53 -10.40 26.11
C GLY A 411 27.25 -11.65 25.60
N ALA A 412 28.51 -11.87 25.99
CA ALA A 412 29.23 -13.12 25.74
C ALA A 412 29.27 -14.01 26.98
N ALA A 413 28.91 -15.28 26.84
CA ALA A 413 28.98 -16.25 27.91
C ALA A 413 30.43 -16.55 28.28
N ASP A 414 30.65 -16.96 29.52
CA ASP A 414 32.00 -17.32 30.05
C ASP A 414 33.08 -16.27 29.77
N SER A 415 32.68 -14.98 29.70
CA SER A 415 33.63 -13.89 29.52
C SER A 415 34.54 -13.76 30.73
N ARG A 416 35.85 -13.79 30.50
CA ARG A 416 36.92 -13.63 31.52
C ARG A 416 37.93 -12.60 31.06
N VAL A 417 38.48 -11.86 31.99
CA VAL A 417 39.56 -10.91 31.73
C VAL A 417 40.62 -11.11 32.80
N ASP A 418 41.82 -11.54 32.37
CA ASP A 418 42.99 -11.75 33.21
C ASP A 418 44.03 -10.65 32.91
N ILE A 419 44.45 -9.92 33.93
CA ILE A 419 45.43 -8.85 33.82
C ILE A 419 46.67 -9.19 34.67
N ALA A 420 47.82 -9.30 34.02
CA ALA A 420 49.09 -9.48 34.65
C ALA A 420 49.94 -8.20 34.53
N TYR A 421 50.50 -7.77 35.62
CA TYR A 421 51.41 -6.61 35.73
C TYR A 421 52.85 -7.16 35.86
N ASP A 422 53.43 -7.51 34.72
CA ASP A 422 54.80 -8.07 34.66
C ASP A 422 55.84 -6.94 34.61
N ALA A 423 57.04 -7.18 35.10
CA ALA A 423 58.12 -6.18 35.08
C ALA A 423 58.46 -5.67 33.67
N GLY A 424 58.18 -6.47 32.63
CA GLY A 424 58.41 -6.12 31.23
C GLY A 424 57.23 -5.42 30.54
N GLY A 425 56.07 -5.27 31.19
CA GLY A 425 54.91 -4.59 30.65
C GLY A 425 53.58 -5.24 31.09
N LEU A 426 52.47 -4.64 30.74
CA LEU A 426 51.14 -5.13 31.00
C LEU A 426 50.76 -6.25 30.00
N ARG A 427 50.18 -7.34 30.50
CA ARG A 427 49.52 -8.36 29.70
C ARG A 427 48.04 -8.50 30.10
N CYS A 428 47.14 -8.40 29.14
CA CYS A 428 45.71 -8.59 29.35
C CYS A 428 45.17 -9.64 28.38
N ILE A 429 44.51 -10.66 28.94
CA ILE A 429 43.85 -11.72 28.17
C ILE A 429 42.34 -11.57 28.36
N ILE A 430 41.61 -11.46 27.23
CA ILE A 430 40.16 -11.40 27.18
C ILE A 430 39.67 -12.66 26.49
N SER A 431 38.85 -13.44 27.17
CA SER A 431 38.30 -14.68 26.58
C SER A 431 36.81 -14.80 26.78
N ALA A 432 36.12 -15.48 25.87
CA ALA A 432 34.69 -15.73 25.93
C ALA A 432 34.32 -16.97 25.11
N ASP A 433 33.14 -17.52 25.34
CA ASP A 433 32.54 -18.51 24.45
C ASP A 433 32.35 -17.94 23.04
N LEU A 434 32.78 -18.65 22.01
CA LEU A 434 32.80 -18.17 20.64
C LEU A 434 31.39 -18.01 20.06
N SER A 435 30.49 -18.91 20.40
CA SER A 435 29.14 -18.91 19.86
C SER A 435 28.36 -17.65 20.34
N SER A 436 28.42 -17.39 21.64
CA SER A 436 27.80 -16.21 22.23
C SER A 436 28.50 -14.90 21.87
N PHE A 437 29.83 -14.94 21.62
CA PHE A 437 30.59 -13.80 21.12
C PHE A 437 30.17 -13.36 19.71
N GLN A 438 29.80 -14.34 18.87
CA GLN A 438 29.35 -14.09 17.49
C GLN A 438 27.84 -13.87 17.36
N GLN A 439 27.07 -14.19 18.41
CA GLN A 439 25.61 -14.15 18.38
C GLN A 439 25.05 -12.72 18.30
N GLU A 440 24.08 -12.54 17.44
CA GLU A 440 23.21 -11.35 17.41
C GLU A 440 22.15 -11.47 18.53
N HIS A 441 22.07 -10.46 19.38
CA HIS A 441 21.02 -10.34 20.39
C HIS A 441 20.29 -9.01 20.25
#